data_81bb7b72effd9d7937f7ed2f6143f295
#
_entry.id   81bb7b72effd9d7937f7ed2f6143f295
#
_cell.length_a   1.000
_cell.length_b   1.000
_cell.length_c   1.000
_cell.angle_alpha   90.00
_cell.angle_beta   90.00
_cell.angle_gamma   90.00
#
_symmetry.space_group_name_H-M   'P 1'
#
loop_
_entity.id
_entity.type
_entity.pdbx_description
1 polymer ?
#
loop_
_entity_poly.entity_id
_entity_poly.type
_entity_poly.pdbx_seq_one_letter_code
_entity_poly.pdbx_strand_id
1 'polypeptide(L)'
;MKAIQKGFTLIELMIVIAIIGVLAAIALPMYQDYITKSQVTRVYAELKNAQRLADVELFEGRTPSLTAGQDGFIGVAANSSDLATLASTLDATGAGALTMTFDRSSNSGLKGSTLTLTRTADGAWACKGTAKAGFKAKFDPADCTITR
;
A
#
# COMPACT_ATOMS: atom_id res chain seq x y z
N MET A 1 43.64 -35.55 -30.38
CA MET A 1 42.91 -34.42 -31.04
C MET A 1 42.90 -33.25 -30.06
N LYS A 2 43.53 -32.09 -30.42
CA LYS A 2 43.49 -30.88 -29.59
C LYS A 2 42.13 -30.17 -29.79
N ALA A 3 41.31 -30.06 -28.75
CA ALA A 3 40.11 -29.25 -28.77
C ALA A 3 40.52 -27.77 -28.89
N ILE A 4 40.06 -27.08 -29.93
CA ILE A 4 40.26 -25.65 -30.12
C ILE A 4 39.25 -24.96 -29.20
N GLN A 5 39.74 -24.40 -28.11
CA GLN A 5 38.93 -23.63 -27.18
C GLN A 5 38.68 -22.25 -27.84
N LYS A 6 37.41 -22.00 -28.25
CA LYS A 6 36.99 -20.70 -28.77
C LYS A 6 36.72 -19.79 -27.57
N GLY A 7 37.49 -18.74 -27.41
CA GLY A 7 37.28 -17.69 -26.41
C GLY A 7 36.35 -16.63 -26.94
N PHE A 8 35.61 -15.97 -26.02
CA PHE A 8 34.82 -14.77 -26.34
C PHE A 8 35.73 -13.61 -26.73
N THR A 9 35.30 -12.84 -27.71
CA THR A 9 36.00 -11.60 -28.09
C THR A 9 35.61 -10.48 -27.12
N LEU A 10 36.53 -9.54 -26.89
CA LEU A 10 36.27 -8.37 -26.01
C LEU A 10 35.08 -7.54 -26.53
N ILE A 11 34.94 -7.41 -27.86
CA ILE A 11 33.85 -6.65 -28.48
C ILE A 11 32.46 -7.31 -28.27
N GLU A 12 32.40 -8.65 -28.32
CA GLU A 12 31.13 -9.36 -28.00
C GLU A 12 30.68 -9.10 -26.58
N LEU A 13 31.61 -9.10 -25.62
CA LEU A 13 31.28 -8.77 -24.24
C LEU A 13 30.85 -7.32 -24.08
N MET A 14 31.53 -6.37 -24.75
CA MET A 14 31.17 -4.94 -24.69
C MET A 14 29.75 -4.65 -25.24
N ILE A 15 29.39 -5.30 -26.35
CA ILE A 15 28.06 -5.14 -26.95
C ILE A 15 26.98 -5.67 -25.98
N VAL A 16 27.21 -6.83 -25.35
CA VAL A 16 26.25 -7.43 -24.40
C VAL A 16 26.02 -6.53 -23.21
N ILE A 17 27.06 -6.02 -22.55
CA ILE A 17 26.88 -5.12 -21.39
C ILE A 17 26.25 -3.80 -21.80
N ALA A 18 26.51 -3.27 -22.99
CA ALA A 18 25.86 -2.06 -23.49
C ALA A 18 24.35 -2.27 -23.67
N ILE A 19 23.92 -3.40 -24.25
CA ILE A 19 22.49 -3.72 -24.43
C ILE A 19 21.82 -3.92 -23.08
N ILE A 20 22.45 -4.68 -22.16
CA ILE A 20 21.90 -4.88 -20.80
C ILE A 20 21.75 -3.54 -20.09
N GLY A 21 22.74 -2.64 -20.19
CA GLY A 21 22.68 -1.30 -19.58
C GLY A 21 21.50 -0.48 -20.07
N VAL A 22 21.24 -0.47 -21.38
CA VAL A 22 20.09 0.25 -21.95
C VAL A 22 18.76 -0.36 -21.50
N LEU A 23 18.63 -1.68 -21.53
CA LEU A 23 17.41 -2.36 -21.09
C LEU A 23 17.16 -2.16 -19.60
N ALA A 24 18.18 -2.24 -18.75
CA ALA A 24 18.06 -2.02 -17.31
C ALA A 24 17.65 -0.58 -16.98
N ALA A 25 18.15 0.41 -17.69
CA ALA A 25 17.81 1.82 -17.49
C ALA A 25 16.30 2.10 -17.65
N ILE A 26 15.62 1.34 -18.49
CA ILE A 26 14.17 1.45 -18.72
C ILE A 26 13.38 0.54 -17.76
N ALA A 27 13.86 -0.69 -17.55
CA ALA A 27 13.13 -1.71 -16.80
C ALA A 27 13.09 -1.42 -15.30
N LEU A 28 14.17 -0.92 -14.68
CA LEU A 28 14.24 -0.68 -13.24
C LEU A 28 13.22 0.33 -12.73
N PRO A 29 13.06 1.54 -13.33
CA PRO A 29 12.04 2.48 -12.85
C PRO A 29 10.61 1.96 -13.06
N MET A 30 10.34 1.23 -14.13
CA MET A 30 9.03 0.61 -14.34
C MET A 30 8.72 -0.47 -13.30
N TYR A 31 9.70 -1.28 -12.93
CA TYR A 31 9.57 -2.27 -11.89
C TYR A 31 9.30 -1.65 -10.52
N GLN A 32 10.02 -0.58 -10.17
CA GLN A 32 9.80 0.16 -8.92
C GLN A 32 8.39 0.77 -8.85
N ASP A 33 7.90 1.34 -9.94
CA ASP A 33 6.54 1.86 -10.03
C ASP A 33 5.50 0.75 -9.88
N TYR A 34 5.72 -0.42 -10.48
CA TYR A 34 4.84 -1.57 -10.35
C TYR A 34 4.75 -2.07 -8.90
N ILE A 35 5.90 -2.24 -8.22
CA ILE A 35 5.94 -2.64 -6.81
C ILE A 35 5.25 -1.59 -5.93
N THR A 36 5.50 -0.30 -6.16
CA THR A 36 4.87 0.77 -5.38
C THR A 36 3.36 0.76 -5.54
N LYS A 37 2.86 0.63 -6.77
CA LYS A 37 1.42 0.50 -7.05
C LYS A 37 0.81 -0.73 -6.38
N SER A 38 1.49 -1.85 -6.41
CA SER A 38 1.06 -3.09 -5.75
C SER A 38 0.92 -2.91 -4.24
N GLN A 39 1.87 -2.23 -3.59
CA GLN A 39 1.82 -1.93 -2.16
C GLN A 39 0.63 -1.02 -1.81
N VAL A 40 0.39 0.03 -2.59
CA VAL A 40 -0.78 0.92 -2.40
C VAL A 40 -2.08 0.15 -2.55
N THR A 41 -2.20 -0.67 -3.59
CA THR A 41 -3.40 -1.49 -3.83
C THR A 41 -3.64 -2.47 -2.68
N ARG A 42 -2.58 -3.10 -2.16
CA ARG A 42 -2.67 -4.02 -1.02
C ARG A 42 -3.16 -3.30 0.24
N VAL A 43 -2.53 -2.17 0.61
CA VAL A 43 -2.91 -1.40 1.80
C VAL A 43 -4.35 -0.87 1.67
N TYR A 44 -4.76 -0.44 0.48
CA TYR A 44 -6.14 -0.04 0.22
C TYR A 44 -7.13 -1.20 0.39
N ALA A 45 -6.79 -2.39 -0.09
CA ALA A 45 -7.62 -3.58 0.11
C ALA A 45 -7.73 -3.99 1.60
N GLU A 46 -6.64 -3.90 2.36
CA GLU A 46 -6.60 -4.13 3.80
C GLU A 46 -7.49 -3.11 4.54
N LEU A 47 -7.42 -1.83 4.16
CA LEU A 47 -8.26 -0.76 4.71
C LEU A 47 -9.75 -0.99 4.40
N LYS A 48 -10.09 -1.41 3.17
CA LYS A 48 -11.45 -1.78 2.79
C LYS A 48 -11.96 -3.02 3.53
N ASN A 49 -11.09 -3.96 3.85
CA ASN A 49 -11.45 -5.09 4.70
C ASN A 49 -11.76 -4.66 6.13
N ALA A 50 -10.90 -3.82 6.72
CA ALA A 50 -11.15 -3.25 8.06
C ALA A 50 -12.45 -2.45 8.11
N GLN A 51 -12.79 -1.70 7.05
CA GLN A 51 -14.08 -1.02 6.91
C GLN A 51 -15.26 -1.98 7.06
N ARG A 52 -15.25 -3.08 6.29
CA ARG A 52 -16.34 -4.07 6.34
C ARG A 52 -16.49 -4.72 7.71
N LEU A 53 -15.38 -5.03 8.36
CA LEU A 53 -15.37 -5.61 9.70
C LEU A 53 -15.87 -4.59 10.75
N ALA A 54 -15.51 -3.32 10.62
CA ALA A 54 -16.02 -2.26 11.48
C ALA A 54 -17.54 -2.06 11.30
N ASP A 55 -18.05 -2.13 10.08
CA ASP A 55 -19.50 -2.04 9.82
C ASP A 55 -20.26 -3.19 10.48
N VAL A 56 -19.71 -4.40 10.56
CA VAL A 56 -20.32 -5.54 11.30
C VAL A 56 -20.44 -5.23 12.78
N GLU A 57 -19.37 -4.74 13.43
CA GLU A 57 -19.40 -4.39 14.85
C GLU A 57 -20.40 -3.25 15.14
N LEU A 58 -20.43 -2.24 14.29
CA LEU A 58 -21.39 -1.14 14.39
C LEU A 58 -22.85 -1.61 14.21
N PHE A 59 -23.08 -2.55 13.30
CA PHE A 59 -24.40 -3.13 13.10
C PHE A 59 -24.87 -3.93 14.34
N GLU A 60 -23.94 -4.56 15.06
CA GLU A 60 -24.20 -5.25 16.31
C GLU A 60 -24.27 -4.29 17.54
N GLY A 61 -24.16 -2.98 17.32
CA GLY A 61 -24.22 -1.95 18.35
C GLY A 61 -22.95 -1.81 19.20
N ARG A 62 -21.82 -2.36 18.72
CA ARG A 62 -20.52 -2.27 19.40
C ARG A 62 -19.63 -1.20 18.75
N THR A 63 -18.81 -0.54 19.54
CA THR A 63 -17.81 0.42 19.02
C THR A 63 -16.61 -0.36 18.47
N PRO A 64 -16.24 -0.17 17.16
CA PRO A 64 -15.12 -0.89 16.56
C PRO A 64 -13.79 -0.64 17.27
N SER A 65 -13.10 -1.70 17.66
CA SER A 65 -11.80 -1.67 18.35
C SER A 65 -10.74 -2.41 17.55
N LEU A 66 -9.49 -1.91 17.62
CA LEU A 66 -8.30 -2.56 17.06
C LEU A 66 -7.54 -3.40 18.11
N THR A 67 -8.04 -3.47 19.35
CA THR A 67 -7.38 -4.18 20.44
C THR A 67 -8.01 -5.56 20.63
N ALA A 68 -7.20 -6.60 20.44
CA ALA A 68 -7.64 -7.98 20.65
C ALA A 68 -8.15 -8.21 22.09
N GLY A 69 -9.27 -8.92 22.20
CA GLY A 69 -9.90 -9.21 23.49
C GLY A 69 -10.81 -8.11 24.04
N GLN A 70 -10.90 -6.96 23.38
CA GLN A 70 -11.91 -5.94 23.70
C GLN A 70 -13.23 -6.23 22.98
N ASP A 71 -14.33 -5.79 23.59
CA ASP A 71 -15.62 -5.76 22.92
C ASP A 71 -15.55 -4.86 21.68
N GLY A 72 -16.17 -5.30 20.58
CA GLY A 72 -16.07 -4.62 19.28
C GLY A 72 -14.75 -4.84 18.53
N PHE A 73 -13.91 -5.81 18.92
CA PHE A 73 -12.69 -6.10 18.19
C PHE A 73 -13.00 -6.58 16.78
N ILE A 74 -12.58 -5.78 15.77
CA ILE A 74 -12.88 -6.04 14.36
C ILE A 74 -12.08 -7.22 13.75
N GLY A 75 -11.31 -7.97 14.54
CA GLY A 75 -10.46 -9.06 14.02
C GLY A 75 -9.16 -8.62 13.36
N VAL A 76 -8.91 -7.31 13.28
CA VAL A 76 -7.69 -6.72 12.70
C VAL A 76 -7.06 -5.78 13.73
N ALA A 77 -5.83 -6.06 14.12
CA ALA A 77 -5.07 -5.20 15.01
C ALA A 77 -4.36 -4.07 14.25
N ALA A 78 -4.00 -3.00 14.95
CA ALA A 78 -3.31 -1.85 14.37
C ALA A 78 -2.06 -2.22 13.54
N ASN A 79 -1.34 -3.25 13.95
CA ASN A 79 -0.08 -3.70 13.33
C ASN A 79 -0.22 -4.95 12.44
N SER A 80 -1.41 -5.26 11.97
CA SER A 80 -1.66 -6.47 11.14
C SER A 80 -1.02 -6.40 9.76
N SER A 81 -0.82 -5.22 9.22
CA SER A 81 -0.15 -5.03 7.92
C SER A 81 1.36 -4.92 8.08
N ASP A 82 2.12 -5.53 7.16
CA ASP A 82 3.57 -5.35 7.08
C ASP A 82 3.96 -4.00 6.45
N LEU A 83 3.05 -3.33 5.76
CA LEU A 83 3.33 -2.13 4.97
C LEU A 83 2.89 -0.84 5.67
N ALA A 84 1.85 -0.90 6.50
CA ALA A 84 1.20 0.26 7.09
C ALA A 84 0.65 -0.04 8.48
N THR A 85 0.45 0.99 9.28
CA THR A 85 -0.22 0.92 10.58
C THR A 85 -1.65 1.41 10.43
N LEU A 86 -2.61 0.64 10.96
CA LEU A 86 -4.03 0.98 11.01
C LEU A 86 -4.36 1.74 12.30
N ALA A 87 -5.07 2.85 12.18
CA ALA A 87 -5.67 3.58 13.29
C ALA A 87 -7.18 3.70 13.10
N SER A 88 -7.94 3.69 14.19
CA SER A 88 -9.39 3.90 14.22
C SER A 88 -9.74 5.04 15.16
N THR A 89 -10.65 5.91 14.71
CA THR A 89 -11.29 6.96 15.51
C THR A 89 -12.80 6.82 15.45
N LEU A 90 -13.32 5.65 15.06
CA LEU A 90 -14.76 5.38 15.05
C LEU A 90 -15.30 5.39 16.47
N ASP A 91 -16.41 6.08 16.67
CA ASP A 91 -17.10 6.18 17.94
C ASP A 91 -18.38 5.32 18.00
N ALA A 92 -19.11 5.38 19.11
CA ALA A 92 -20.34 4.62 19.32
C ALA A 92 -21.48 5.05 18.38
N THR A 93 -21.43 6.24 17.78
CA THR A 93 -22.39 6.68 16.75
C THR A 93 -22.06 6.12 15.38
N GLY A 94 -20.89 5.50 15.25
CA GLY A 94 -20.35 5.00 14.00
C GLY A 94 -19.68 6.09 13.15
N ALA A 95 -19.61 7.33 13.63
CA ALA A 95 -18.86 8.38 12.97
C ALA A 95 -17.35 8.28 13.30
N GLY A 96 -16.51 8.73 12.39
CA GLY A 96 -15.06 8.70 12.57
C GLY A 96 -14.29 8.25 11.35
N ALA A 97 -13.13 7.65 11.55
CA ALA A 97 -12.27 7.27 10.45
C ALA A 97 -11.43 6.02 10.76
N LEU A 98 -11.11 5.29 9.68
CA LEU A 98 -10.05 4.28 9.64
C LEU A 98 -8.91 4.83 8.78
N THR A 99 -7.71 4.90 9.32
CA THR A 99 -6.54 5.46 8.63
C THR A 99 -5.41 4.45 8.57
N MET A 100 -4.91 4.17 7.36
CA MET A 100 -3.68 3.44 7.12
C MET A 100 -2.55 4.44 6.85
N THR A 101 -1.48 4.36 7.65
CA THR A 101 -0.25 5.15 7.46
C THR A 101 0.87 4.25 6.97
N PHE A 102 1.48 4.59 5.84
CA PHE A 102 2.64 3.87 5.29
C PHE A 102 3.90 4.18 6.13
N ASP A 103 4.21 3.36 7.10
CA ASP A 103 5.32 3.59 8.06
C ASP A 103 6.20 2.36 8.31
N ARG A 104 5.75 1.18 7.86
CA ARG A 104 6.44 -0.11 8.11
C ARG A 104 7.39 -0.49 6.96
N SER A 105 7.29 -1.70 6.42
CA SER A 105 8.13 -2.19 5.32
C SER A 105 7.71 -1.68 3.94
N SER A 106 6.96 -0.56 3.88
CA SER A 106 6.58 0.07 2.63
C SER A 106 7.76 0.73 1.92
N ASN A 107 7.63 0.90 0.60
CA ASN A 107 8.60 1.64 -0.21
C ASN A 107 8.86 3.02 0.40
N SER A 108 10.12 3.45 0.42
CA SER A 108 10.54 4.75 1.00
C SER A 108 9.77 5.93 0.44
N GLY A 109 9.39 5.91 -0.84
CA GLY A 109 8.59 6.94 -1.47
C GLY A 109 7.13 7.02 -0.99
N LEU A 110 6.62 5.97 -0.32
CA LEU A 110 5.28 5.95 0.28
C LEU A 110 5.27 6.37 1.75
N LYS A 111 6.40 6.29 2.44
CA LYS A 111 6.46 6.52 3.91
C LYS A 111 5.90 7.86 4.31
N GLY A 112 5.02 7.84 5.32
CA GLY A 112 4.31 9.00 5.82
C GLY A 112 3.10 9.44 4.97
N SER A 113 2.79 8.74 3.88
CA SER A 113 1.51 8.89 3.17
C SER A 113 0.40 8.17 3.92
N THR A 114 -0.84 8.63 3.76
CA THR A 114 -2.01 8.03 4.43
C THR A 114 -3.11 7.72 3.44
N LEU A 115 -3.88 6.68 3.75
CA LEU A 115 -5.19 6.41 3.16
C LEU A 115 -6.21 6.36 4.30
N THR A 116 -7.28 7.15 4.20
CA THR A 116 -8.28 7.30 5.25
C THR A 116 -9.67 7.07 4.68
N LEU A 117 -10.43 6.18 5.32
CA LEU A 117 -11.85 6.02 5.10
C LEU A 117 -12.59 6.73 6.24
N THR A 118 -13.29 7.80 5.92
CA THR A 118 -14.12 8.57 6.88
C THR A 118 -15.56 8.11 6.78
N ARG A 119 -16.18 7.81 7.91
CA ARG A 119 -17.59 7.43 8.04
C ARG A 119 -18.37 8.55 8.70
N THR A 120 -19.49 8.90 8.11
CA THR A 120 -20.47 9.83 8.71
C THR A 120 -21.44 9.07 9.61
N ALA A 121 -22.13 9.76 10.52
CA ALA A 121 -23.09 9.14 11.44
C ALA A 121 -24.27 8.46 10.72
N ASP A 122 -24.61 8.91 9.51
CA ASP A 122 -25.62 8.29 8.64
C ASP A 122 -25.11 7.07 7.88
N GLY A 123 -23.86 6.67 8.11
CA GLY A 123 -23.29 5.43 7.58
C GLY A 123 -22.56 5.56 6.24
N ALA A 124 -22.45 6.75 5.66
CA ALA A 124 -21.76 6.94 4.39
C ALA A 124 -20.24 6.95 4.58
N TRP A 125 -19.52 6.26 3.68
CA TRP A 125 -18.07 6.22 3.67
C TRP A 125 -17.49 7.04 2.52
N ALA A 126 -16.41 7.76 2.80
CA ALA A 126 -15.62 8.49 1.81
C ALA A 126 -14.14 8.17 1.96
N CYS A 127 -13.43 8.01 0.84
CA CYS A 127 -11.99 7.77 0.83
C CYS A 127 -11.22 9.07 0.55
N LYS A 128 -10.28 9.37 1.42
CA LYS A 128 -9.31 10.46 1.27
C LYS A 128 -7.90 9.96 1.59
N GLY A 129 -6.90 10.68 1.17
CA GLY A 129 -5.51 10.37 1.53
C GLY A 129 -4.61 11.58 1.42
N THR A 130 -3.43 11.46 2.02
CA THR A 130 -2.36 12.47 1.91
C THR A 130 -1.15 11.80 1.30
N ALA A 131 -0.65 12.34 0.21
CA ALA A 131 0.51 11.83 -0.49
C ALA A 131 1.79 12.57 -0.09
N LYS A 132 2.86 11.85 0.18
CA LYS A 132 4.23 12.36 0.21
C LYS A 132 4.83 12.35 -1.19
N ALA A 133 5.97 13.04 -1.38
CA ALA A 133 6.57 13.30 -2.69
C ALA A 133 6.76 12.07 -3.61
N GLY A 134 6.96 10.88 -3.04
CA GLY A 134 7.11 9.63 -3.81
C GLY A 134 5.79 8.94 -4.17
N PHE A 135 4.67 9.38 -3.61
CA PHE A 135 3.34 8.83 -3.92
C PHE A 135 2.79 9.53 -5.17
N LYS A 136 3.04 8.95 -6.33
CA LYS A 136 2.64 9.52 -7.63
C LYS A 136 1.15 9.32 -7.90
N ALA A 137 0.52 10.24 -8.65
CA ALA A 137 -0.90 10.20 -9.00
C ALA A 137 -1.35 8.88 -9.67
N LYS A 138 -0.47 8.25 -10.43
CA LYS A 138 -0.75 6.96 -11.08
C LYS A 138 -0.94 5.77 -10.09
N PHE A 139 -0.64 5.97 -8.81
CA PHE A 139 -0.83 4.97 -7.76
C PHE A 139 -2.15 5.16 -7.00
N ASP A 140 -2.87 6.27 -7.22
CA ASP A 140 -4.12 6.57 -6.50
C ASP A 140 -5.13 5.44 -6.68
N PRO A 141 -5.78 4.99 -5.57
CA PRO A 141 -6.97 4.16 -5.68
C PRO A 141 -8.10 4.94 -6.38
N ALA A 142 -8.87 4.26 -7.22
CA ALA A 142 -9.89 4.89 -8.06
C ALA A 142 -10.96 5.69 -7.27
N ASP A 143 -11.29 5.20 -6.07
CA ASP A 143 -12.36 5.78 -5.24
C ASP A 143 -11.83 6.74 -4.15
N CYS A 144 -10.55 7.14 -4.22
CA CYS A 144 -9.92 7.99 -3.21
C CYS A 144 -9.51 9.35 -3.76
N THR A 145 -9.84 10.40 -3.03
CA THR A 145 -9.31 11.75 -3.29
C THR A 145 -7.99 11.92 -2.53
N ILE A 146 -6.87 12.04 -3.24
CA ILE A 146 -5.54 12.16 -2.66
C ILE A 146 -5.05 13.61 -2.73
N THR A 147 -4.75 14.18 -1.56
CA THR A 147 -4.13 15.52 -1.43
C THR A 147 -2.60 15.40 -1.48
N ARG A 148 -1.93 16.28 -2.25
CA ARG A 148 -0.47 16.34 -2.47
C ARG A 148 0.10 17.66 -2.00
#